data_26a4758cb73f31d47872ad09575a2460
#
_entry.id   26a4758cb73f31d47872ad09575a2460
#
_cell.length_a   1.000
_cell.length_b   1.000
_cell.length_c   1.000
_cell.angle_alpha   90.00
_cell.angle_beta   90.00
_cell.angle_gamma   90.00
#
_symmetry.space_group_name_H-M   'P 1'
#
loop_
_entity.id
_entity.type
_entity.pdbx_description
1 polymer ?
#
loop_
_entity_poly.entity_id
_entity_poly.type
_entity_poly.pdbx_seq_one_letter_code
_entity_poly.pdbx_strand_id
1 'polypeptide(L)'
;MNKMMTFRNLEFGAIRTISNEQGEPMFCGKDVAEALGYKKPENAVAKHVDTEDKTTTLIQGSGSNYKTQAIFINESGLYALILSSKLESAKRFKRWVTSEVLPAIRKQGGYLIAKKGESDKEVMQRAMEIVKTTLAKRDEQIAKLKPRAEYADHVRKKKKRFTV
;
A
#
# COMPACT_ATOMS: atom_id res chain seq x y z
N MET A 1 -3.35 10.11 -19.32
CA MET A 1 -2.13 9.31 -19.61
C MET A 1 -1.32 9.19 -18.33
N ASN A 2 -1.20 8.00 -17.78
CA ASN A 2 -0.38 7.79 -16.58
C ASN A 2 1.09 8.00 -16.95
N LYS A 3 1.70 9.06 -16.42
CA LYS A 3 3.12 9.36 -16.65
C LYS A 3 3.96 8.29 -15.97
N MET A 4 4.64 7.47 -16.75
CA MET A 4 5.59 6.48 -16.23
C MET A 4 6.82 7.21 -15.68
N MET A 5 7.18 6.89 -14.44
CA MET A 5 8.38 7.35 -13.77
C MET A 5 9.27 6.15 -13.44
N THR A 6 10.56 6.40 -13.23
CA THR A 6 11.49 5.36 -12.80
C THR A 6 12.08 5.76 -11.46
N PHE A 7 11.77 4.96 -10.45
CA PHE A 7 12.42 5.05 -9.15
C PHE A 7 13.77 4.32 -9.21
N ARG A 8 14.84 4.98 -8.81
CA ARG A 8 16.20 4.40 -8.79
C ARG A 8 16.71 4.29 -7.37
N ASN A 9 17.14 3.10 -7.00
CA ASN A 9 17.76 2.81 -5.72
C ASN A 9 19.08 2.06 -5.96
N LEU A 10 20.13 2.37 -5.18
CA LEU A 10 21.45 1.74 -5.35
C LEU A 10 21.45 0.23 -5.02
N GLU A 11 20.58 -0.21 -4.14
CA GLU A 11 20.48 -1.62 -3.71
C GLU A 11 19.53 -2.42 -4.62
N PHE A 12 18.41 -1.82 -5.06
CA PHE A 12 17.35 -2.52 -5.78
C PHE A 12 17.26 -2.16 -7.27
N GLY A 13 18.14 -1.29 -7.76
CA GLY A 13 18.18 -0.89 -9.17
C GLY A 13 17.07 0.10 -9.55
N ALA A 14 16.54 -0.07 -10.76
CA ALA A 14 15.55 0.83 -11.35
C ALA A 14 14.18 0.14 -11.42
N ILE A 15 13.19 0.70 -10.77
CA ILE A 15 11.82 0.20 -10.75
C ILE A 15 10.91 1.21 -11.45
N ARG A 16 10.22 0.79 -12.50
CA ARG A 16 9.23 1.61 -13.19
C ARG A 16 7.97 1.74 -12.34
N THR A 17 7.44 2.94 -12.27
CA THR A 17 6.23 3.27 -11.50
C THR A 17 5.26 4.08 -12.34
N ILE A 18 3.97 3.93 -12.05
CA ILE A 18 2.89 4.77 -12.56
C ILE A 18 2.03 5.22 -11.38
N SER A 19 1.16 6.21 -11.57
CA SER A 19 0.13 6.53 -10.58
C SER A 19 -1.21 5.95 -11.03
N ASN A 20 -1.99 5.41 -10.08
CA ASN A 20 -3.38 5.03 -10.35
C ASN A 20 -4.29 6.27 -10.42
N GLU A 21 -5.60 6.07 -10.62
CA GLU A 21 -6.59 7.15 -10.70
C GLU A 21 -6.73 7.94 -9.39
N GLN A 22 -6.38 7.35 -8.27
CA GLN A 22 -6.37 7.96 -6.93
C GLN A 22 -5.06 8.68 -6.63
N GLY A 23 -4.08 8.65 -7.56
CA GLY A 23 -2.75 9.25 -7.37
C GLY A 23 -1.78 8.37 -6.57
N GLU A 24 -2.16 7.15 -6.22
CA GLU A 24 -1.30 6.22 -5.48
C GLU A 24 -0.28 5.56 -6.40
N PRO A 25 0.94 5.27 -5.91
CA PRO A 25 1.98 4.65 -6.71
C PRO A 25 1.68 3.18 -7.01
N MET A 26 1.91 2.80 -8.26
CA MET A 26 1.88 1.42 -8.73
C MET A 26 3.26 1.06 -9.28
N PHE A 27 3.77 -0.09 -8.93
CA PHE A 27 5.13 -0.54 -9.23
C PHE A 27 5.11 -1.64 -10.30
N CYS A 28 6.05 -1.60 -11.25
CA CYS A 28 6.18 -2.68 -12.22
C CYS A 28 6.56 -3.99 -11.51
N GLY A 29 5.63 -4.95 -11.50
CA GLY A 29 5.79 -6.19 -10.75
C GLY A 29 7.02 -7.01 -11.17
N LYS A 30 7.34 -7.01 -12.47
CA LYS A 30 8.54 -7.67 -13.01
C LYS A 30 9.81 -7.04 -12.43
N ASP A 31 9.93 -5.72 -12.47
CA ASP A 31 11.12 -5.00 -11.97
C ASP A 31 11.31 -5.24 -10.47
N VAL A 32 10.22 -5.20 -9.70
CA VAL A 32 10.23 -5.51 -8.25
C VAL A 32 10.68 -6.93 -8.00
N ALA A 33 10.13 -7.91 -8.72
CA ALA A 33 10.49 -9.31 -8.51
C ALA A 33 11.95 -9.60 -8.92
N GLU A 34 12.47 -8.95 -9.97
CA GLU A 34 13.88 -9.02 -10.35
C GLU A 34 14.77 -8.43 -9.26
N ALA A 35 14.45 -7.25 -8.74
CA ALA A 35 15.16 -6.60 -7.65
C ALA A 35 15.17 -7.44 -6.36
N LEU A 36 14.12 -8.21 -6.11
CA LEU A 36 13.99 -9.14 -4.99
C LEU A 36 14.61 -10.53 -5.24
N GLY A 37 15.35 -10.70 -6.34
CA GLY A 37 16.11 -11.90 -6.65
C GLY A 37 15.28 -13.12 -7.07
N TYR A 38 14.06 -12.93 -7.55
CA TYR A 38 13.26 -14.02 -8.09
C TYR A 38 13.79 -14.50 -9.45
N LYS A 39 14.07 -15.80 -9.58
CA LYS A 39 14.56 -16.38 -10.84
C LYS A 39 13.57 -16.30 -12.00
N LYS A 40 12.27 -16.30 -11.70
CA LYS A 40 11.16 -16.19 -12.65
C LYS A 40 10.21 -15.08 -12.18
N PRO A 41 10.50 -13.81 -12.50
CA PRO A 41 9.77 -12.64 -11.97
C PRO A 41 8.27 -12.67 -12.23
N GLU A 42 7.85 -13.02 -13.46
CA GLU A 42 6.43 -13.06 -13.83
C GLU A 42 5.67 -14.14 -13.05
N ASN A 43 6.31 -15.31 -12.85
CA ASN A 43 5.72 -16.37 -12.03
C ASN A 43 5.63 -15.97 -10.56
N ALA A 44 6.59 -15.22 -10.05
CA ALA A 44 6.57 -14.71 -8.68
C ALA A 44 5.39 -13.75 -8.47
N VAL A 45 5.20 -12.81 -9.40
CA VAL A 45 4.04 -11.90 -9.38
C VAL A 45 2.73 -12.67 -9.47
N ALA A 46 2.63 -13.64 -10.37
CA ALA A 46 1.41 -14.44 -10.52
C ALA A 46 1.08 -15.25 -9.26
N LYS A 47 2.09 -15.75 -8.55
CA LYS A 47 1.94 -16.63 -7.38
C LYS A 47 1.73 -15.90 -6.06
N HIS A 48 2.39 -14.75 -5.88
CA HIS A 48 2.47 -14.08 -4.58
C HIS A 48 1.67 -12.78 -4.48
N VAL A 49 1.14 -12.28 -5.61
CA VAL A 49 0.33 -11.05 -5.63
C VAL A 49 -1.10 -11.41 -5.97
N ASP A 50 -2.03 -10.98 -5.13
CA ASP A 50 -3.46 -11.20 -5.34
C ASP A 50 -3.96 -10.45 -6.57
N THR A 51 -5.07 -10.91 -7.14
CA THR A 51 -5.61 -10.34 -8.39
C THR A 51 -6.04 -8.89 -8.22
N GLU A 52 -6.57 -8.53 -7.05
CA GLU A 52 -7.00 -7.18 -6.68
C GLU A 52 -5.84 -6.20 -6.49
N ASP A 53 -4.63 -6.71 -6.22
CA ASP A 53 -3.41 -5.93 -6.00
C ASP A 53 -2.60 -5.68 -7.28
N LYS A 54 -3.08 -6.13 -8.43
CA LYS A 54 -2.39 -5.99 -9.72
C LYS A 54 -3.29 -5.48 -10.84
N THR A 55 -2.71 -4.71 -11.73
CA THR A 55 -3.36 -4.23 -12.95
C THR A 55 -2.43 -4.40 -14.15
N THR A 56 -3.01 -4.64 -15.32
CA THR A 56 -2.25 -4.75 -16.56
C THR A 56 -2.38 -3.47 -17.35
N THR A 57 -1.25 -2.91 -17.74
CA THR A 57 -1.18 -1.66 -18.52
C THR A 57 -0.26 -1.83 -19.71
N LEU A 58 -0.61 -1.18 -20.83
CA LEU A 58 0.26 -1.10 -22.00
C LEU A 58 1.33 -0.03 -21.75
N ILE A 59 2.59 -0.44 -21.79
CA ILE A 59 3.73 0.45 -21.71
C ILE A 59 4.49 0.48 -23.06
N GLN A 60 5.03 1.65 -23.40
CA GLN A 60 5.89 1.79 -24.54
C GLN A 60 7.33 1.42 -24.16
N GLY A 61 7.92 0.47 -24.88
CA GLY A 61 9.32 0.10 -24.67
C GLY A 61 10.27 1.25 -25.06
N SER A 62 11.38 1.40 -24.33
CA SER A 62 12.43 2.37 -24.68
C SER A 62 12.94 2.11 -26.10
N GLY A 63 12.79 3.10 -27.00
CA GLY A 63 13.29 3.05 -28.37
C GLY A 63 12.46 2.20 -29.35
N SER A 64 11.27 1.76 -28.98
CA SER A 64 10.38 0.95 -29.82
C SER A 64 9.00 1.57 -29.92
N ASN A 65 8.37 1.49 -31.11
CA ASN A 65 6.97 1.86 -31.32
C ASN A 65 5.99 0.78 -30.80
N TYR A 66 6.50 -0.35 -30.35
CA TYR A 66 5.66 -1.45 -29.84
C TYR A 66 5.27 -1.22 -28.40
N LYS A 67 3.98 -1.36 -28.12
CA LYS A 67 3.43 -1.38 -26.77
C LYS A 67 3.48 -2.80 -26.23
N THR A 68 4.04 -2.97 -25.05
CA THR A 68 4.10 -4.26 -24.35
C THR A 68 3.18 -4.21 -23.14
N GLN A 69 2.49 -5.30 -22.84
CA GLN A 69 1.73 -5.44 -21.61
C GLN A 69 2.69 -5.59 -20.43
N ALA A 70 2.47 -4.82 -19.38
CA ALA A 70 3.18 -4.95 -18.13
C ALA A 70 2.19 -4.99 -16.97
N ILE A 71 2.50 -5.83 -15.98
CA ILE A 71 1.73 -5.93 -14.74
C ILE A 71 2.31 -4.93 -13.75
N PHE A 72 1.47 -4.05 -13.26
CA PHE A 72 1.77 -3.14 -12.16
C PHE A 72 1.05 -3.60 -10.90
N ILE A 73 1.72 -3.48 -9.76
CA ILE A 73 1.23 -3.90 -8.44
C ILE A 73 1.16 -2.68 -7.53
N ASN A 74 0.17 -2.66 -6.65
CA ASN A 74 0.04 -1.66 -5.60
C ASN A 74 1.02 -1.94 -4.44
N GLU A 75 0.93 -1.17 -3.37
CA GLU A 75 1.79 -1.30 -2.20
C GLU A 75 1.57 -2.65 -1.46
N SER A 76 0.33 -3.17 -1.42
CA SER A 76 0.03 -4.50 -0.86
C SER A 76 0.76 -5.59 -1.61
N GLY A 77 0.66 -5.60 -2.96
CA GLY A 77 1.37 -6.55 -3.82
C GLY A 77 2.89 -6.44 -3.72
N LEU A 78 3.43 -5.21 -3.55
CA LEU A 78 4.85 -4.98 -3.27
C LEU A 78 5.27 -5.67 -1.97
N TYR A 79 4.54 -5.46 -0.88
CA TYR A 79 4.83 -6.13 0.40
C TYR A 79 4.69 -7.64 0.32
N ALA A 80 3.71 -8.18 -0.40
CA ALA A 80 3.54 -9.60 -0.62
C ALA A 80 4.78 -10.23 -1.27
N LEU A 81 5.36 -9.58 -2.29
CA LEU A 81 6.62 -10.01 -2.91
C LEU A 81 7.81 -9.92 -1.96
N ILE A 82 7.96 -8.81 -1.22
CA ILE A 82 9.05 -8.62 -0.25
C ILE A 82 9.00 -9.71 0.83
N LEU A 83 7.83 -9.94 1.43
CA LEU A 83 7.66 -10.90 2.52
C LEU A 83 7.86 -12.36 2.07
N SER A 84 7.66 -12.64 0.79
CA SER A 84 7.86 -13.98 0.20
C SER A 84 9.27 -14.19 -0.36
N SER A 85 10.08 -13.12 -0.49
CA SER A 85 11.45 -13.21 -1.03
C SER A 85 12.39 -13.94 -0.06
N LYS A 86 13.38 -14.65 -0.65
CA LYS A 86 14.46 -15.31 0.07
C LYS A 86 15.74 -14.45 0.16
N LEU A 87 15.73 -13.27 -0.45
CA LEU A 87 16.85 -12.33 -0.42
C LEU A 87 17.13 -11.89 1.04
N GLU A 88 18.39 -11.73 1.41
CA GLU A 88 18.78 -11.44 2.80
C GLU A 88 18.27 -10.05 3.24
N SER A 89 18.29 -9.06 2.35
CA SER A 89 17.69 -7.73 2.62
C SER A 89 16.18 -7.82 2.86
N ALA A 90 15.48 -8.63 2.08
CA ALA A 90 14.05 -8.86 2.27
C ALA A 90 13.73 -9.59 3.58
N LYS A 91 14.57 -10.54 4.00
CA LYS A 91 14.45 -11.21 5.30
C LYS A 91 14.65 -10.23 6.46
N ARG A 92 15.63 -9.32 6.37
CA ARG A 92 15.84 -8.25 7.38
C ARG A 92 14.63 -7.35 7.48
N PHE A 93 14.09 -6.92 6.33
CA PHE A 93 12.87 -6.11 6.27
C PHE A 93 11.68 -6.85 6.90
N LYS A 94 11.44 -8.11 6.52
CA LYS A 94 10.39 -8.95 7.10
C LYS A 94 10.50 -9.02 8.62
N ARG A 95 11.72 -9.29 9.13
CA ARG A 95 11.97 -9.40 10.57
C ARG A 95 11.69 -8.07 11.28
N TRP A 96 12.18 -6.96 10.75
CA TRP A 96 11.91 -5.64 11.31
C TRP A 96 10.41 -5.33 11.36
N VAL A 97 9.68 -5.53 10.26
CA VAL A 97 8.23 -5.29 10.22
C VAL A 97 7.49 -6.17 11.25
N THR A 98 7.82 -7.46 11.34
CA THR A 98 7.09 -8.41 12.19
C THR A 98 7.48 -8.34 13.66
N SER A 99 8.72 -7.93 13.99
CA SER A 99 9.20 -7.90 15.37
C SER A 99 9.10 -6.50 16.02
N GLU A 100 9.00 -5.44 15.22
CA GLU A 100 9.02 -4.07 15.72
C GLU A 100 7.79 -3.28 15.27
N VAL A 101 7.60 -3.10 13.94
CA VAL A 101 6.56 -2.23 13.39
C VAL A 101 5.16 -2.71 13.75
N LEU A 102 4.80 -3.95 13.38
CA LEU A 102 3.47 -4.50 13.65
C LEU A 102 3.15 -4.61 15.15
N PRO A 103 4.08 -5.07 16.02
CA PRO A 103 3.84 -5.05 17.45
C PRO A 103 3.64 -3.65 18.04
N ALA A 104 4.38 -2.65 17.55
CA ALA A 104 4.20 -1.26 17.98
C ALA A 104 2.82 -0.72 17.58
N ILE A 105 2.40 -0.93 16.33
CA ILE A 105 1.08 -0.54 15.84
C ILE A 105 -0.01 -1.22 16.68
N ARG A 106 0.11 -2.52 16.96
CA ARG A 106 -0.87 -3.26 17.74
C ARG A 106 -0.97 -2.78 19.19
N LYS A 107 0.18 -2.46 19.82
CA LYS A 107 0.22 -2.07 21.26
C LYS A 107 -0.06 -0.59 21.47
N GLN A 108 0.40 0.27 20.57
CA GLN A 108 0.43 1.73 20.72
C GLN A 108 -0.49 2.47 19.75
N GLY A 109 -1.05 1.76 18.74
CA GLY A 109 -1.90 2.34 17.72
C GLY A 109 -1.14 2.99 16.56
N GLY A 110 0.20 3.02 16.59
CA GLY A 110 1.02 3.60 15.53
C GLY A 110 2.50 3.25 15.65
N TYR A 111 3.25 3.54 14.59
CA TYR A 111 4.70 3.43 14.52
C TYR A 111 5.27 4.71 13.92
N LEU A 112 6.17 5.36 14.63
CA LEU A 112 6.80 6.61 14.22
C LEU A 112 8.32 6.46 14.30
N ILE A 113 9.02 6.70 13.20
CA ILE A 113 10.48 6.68 13.14
C ILE A 113 10.98 8.12 13.11
N ALA A 114 11.90 8.48 14.00
CA ALA A 114 12.64 9.74 13.89
C ALA A 114 13.56 9.65 12.66
N LYS A 115 13.53 10.67 11.81
CA LYS A 115 14.43 10.77 10.66
C LYS A 115 15.81 11.24 11.14
N LYS A 116 16.86 10.82 10.44
CA LYS A 116 18.23 11.24 10.77
C LYS A 116 18.34 12.77 10.76
N GLY A 117 18.70 13.36 11.90
CA GLY A 117 18.82 14.82 12.07
C GLY A 117 17.51 15.53 12.44
N GLU A 118 16.42 14.81 12.62
CA GLU A 118 15.14 15.35 13.09
C GLU A 118 15.20 15.57 14.61
N SER A 119 14.81 16.76 15.07
CA SER A 119 14.72 17.08 16.50
C SER A 119 13.46 16.50 17.14
N ASP A 120 13.45 16.30 18.46
CA ASP A 120 12.27 15.81 19.19
C ASP A 120 11.02 16.66 18.93
N LYS A 121 11.18 17.98 18.75
CA LYS A 121 10.10 18.90 18.42
C LYS A 121 9.49 18.61 17.05
N GLU A 122 10.30 18.34 16.03
CA GLU A 122 9.84 18.00 14.68
C GLU A 122 9.16 16.63 14.66
N VAL A 123 9.70 15.65 15.39
CA VAL A 123 9.04 14.35 15.59
C VAL A 123 7.66 14.51 16.21
N MET A 124 7.54 15.33 17.25
CA MET A 124 6.29 15.61 17.94
C MET A 124 5.28 16.32 17.02
N GLN A 125 5.72 17.32 16.25
CA GLN A 125 4.86 18.00 15.29
C GLN A 125 4.32 17.05 14.23
N ARG A 126 5.16 16.18 13.67
CA ARG A 126 4.78 15.17 12.70
C ARG A 126 3.82 14.13 13.28
N ALA A 127 4.03 13.73 14.55
CA ALA A 127 3.10 12.86 15.25
C ALA A 127 1.71 13.51 15.40
N MET A 128 1.65 14.76 15.80
CA MET A 128 0.40 15.52 15.92
C MET A 128 -0.33 15.65 14.58
N GLU A 129 0.39 15.87 13.48
CA GLU A 129 -0.20 15.96 12.14
C GLU A 129 -0.81 14.62 11.70
N ILE A 130 -0.12 13.50 11.95
CA ILE A 130 -0.65 12.15 11.70
C ILE A 130 -1.93 11.92 12.48
N VAL A 131 -1.96 12.28 13.77
CA VAL A 131 -3.14 12.16 14.63
C VAL A 131 -4.30 12.99 14.08
N LYS A 132 -4.08 14.26 13.76
CA LYS A 132 -5.10 15.14 13.17
C LYS A 132 -5.69 14.58 11.89
N THR A 133 -4.84 14.13 10.97
CA THR A 133 -5.25 13.55 9.68
C THR A 133 -6.06 12.26 9.88
N THR A 134 -5.65 11.44 10.84
CA THR A 134 -6.35 10.19 11.17
C THR A 134 -7.72 10.46 11.78
N LEU A 135 -7.83 11.43 12.69
CA LEU A 135 -9.11 11.84 13.27
C LEU A 135 -10.05 12.40 12.20
N ALA A 136 -9.57 13.31 11.34
CA ALA A 136 -10.37 13.87 10.26
C ALA A 136 -10.93 12.78 9.31
N LYS A 137 -10.10 11.78 8.94
CA LYS A 137 -10.56 10.63 8.13
C LYS A 137 -11.63 9.80 8.86
N ARG A 138 -11.48 9.59 10.16
CA ARG A 138 -12.48 8.87 10.97
C ARG A 138 -13.79 9.64 11.06
N ASP A 139 -13.74 10.94 11.27
CA ASP A 139 -14.94 11.80 11.34
C ASP A 139 -15.68 11.78 10.00
N GLU A 140 -14.97 11.83 8.88
CA GLU A 140 -15.54 11.68 7.54
C GLU A 140 -16.21 10.29 7.34
N GLN A 141 -15.56 9.21 7.80
CA GLN A 141 -16.13 7.87 7.75
C GLN A 141 -17.40 7.76 8.61
N ILE A 142 -17.39 8.30 9.82
CA ILE A 142 -18.54 8.35 10.71
C ILE A 142 -19.68 9.13 10.05
N ALA A 143 -19.39 10.29 9.48
CA ALA A 143 -20.39 11.11 8.77
C ALA A 143 -21.04 10.36 7.60
N LYS A 144 -20.26 9.59 6.84
CA LYS A 144 -20.77 8.76 5.72
C LYS A 144 -21.62 7.57 6.21
N LEU A 145 -21.31 6.99 7.36
CA LEU A 145 -22.00 5.82 7.88
C LEU A 145 -23.26 6.18 8.71
N LYS A 146 -23.30 7.37 9.32
CA LYS A 146 -24.39 7.84 10.18
C LYS A 146 -25.77 7.74 9.53
N PRO A 147 -26.01 8.20 8.29
CA PRO A 147 -27.32 8.09 7.63
C PRO A 147 -27.78 6.62 7.45
N ARG A 148 -26.84 5.71 7.18
CA ARG A 148 -27.14 4.28 7.04
C ARG A 148 -27.54 3.64 8.37
N ALA A 149 -26.87 4.01 9.45
CA ALA A 149 -27.19 3.53 10.79
C ALA A 149 -28.57 4.04 11.24
N GLU A 150 -28.87 5.32 11.02
CA GLU A 150 -30.17 5.93 11.34
C GLU A 150 -31.31 5.28 10.55
N TYR A 151 -31.10 5.00 9.26
CA TYR A 151 -32.08 4.29 8.45
C TYR A 151 -32.34 2.84 8.96
N ALA A 152 -31.27 2.12 9.28
CA ALA A 152 -31.38 0.75 9.82
C ALA A 152 -32.16 0.73 11.16
N ASP A 153 -31.91 1.70 12.05
CA ASP A 153 -32.62 1.84 13.33
C ASP A 153 -34.10 2.19 13.13
N HIS A 154 -34.40 3.03 12.15
CA HIS A 154 -35.77 3.39 11.81
C HIS A 154 -36.57 2.17 11.31
N VAL A 155 -35.99 1.37 10.42
CA VAL A 155 -36.60 0.12 9.92
C VAL A 155 -36.78 -0.89 11.04
N ARG A 156 -35.81 -1.02 11.94
CA ARG A 156 -35.87 -1.94 13.09
C ARG A 156 -36.96 -1.57 14.09
N LYS A 157 -37.15 -0.27 14.35
CA LYS A 157 -38.22 0.25 15.21
C LYS A 157 -39.60 0.02 14.58
N LYS A 158 -39.75 0.19 13.26
CA LYS A 158 -40.99 -0.12 12.54
C LYS A 158 -41.37 -1.61 12.66
N LYS A 159 -40.42 -2.53 12.41
CA LYS A 159 -40.68 -3.98 12.54
C LYS A 159 -41.19 -4.38 13.92
N LYS A 160 -40.62 -3.81 15.01
CA LYS A 160 -41.08 -4.10 16.39
C LYS A 160 -42.50 -3.62 16.69
N ARG A 161 -43.06 -2.64 15.96
CA ARG A 161 -44.43 -2.14 16.14
C ARG A 161 -45.51 -3.02 15.45
N PHE A 162 -45.13 -3.90 14.56
CA PHE A 162 -46.06 -4.79 13.84
C PHE A 162 -46.00 -6.24 14.28
N THR A 163 -45.28 -6.54 15.37
CA THR A 163 -45.17 -7.90 15.95
C THR A 163 -45.74 -7.90 17.39
N VAL A 164 -47.02 -7.45 17.52
CA VAL A 164 -47.85 -7.64 18.71
C VAL A 164 -49.15 -8.24 18.25
#